data_83b506ebf1b745b6ce5de8013a5b717d
#
_entry.id   83b506ebf1b745b6ce5de8013a5b717d
#
_cell.length_a   1.000
_cell.length_b   1.000
_cell.length_c   1.000
_cell.angle_alpha   90.00
_cell.angle_beta   90.00
_cell.angle_gamma   90.00
#
_symmetry.space_group_name_H-M   'P 1'
#
loop_
_entity.id
_entity.type
_entity.pdbx_description
1 polymer ?
#
loop_
_entity_poly.entity_id
_entity_poly.type
_entity_poly.pdbx_seq_one_letter_code
_entity_poly.pdbx_strand_id
1 'polypeptide(L)'
;MSKPCDNKSVGIIVWRGDKLLLIERKKPPFGFAPPAGHIDEDNSFEVAAKRELQEEVGLETENIELVIEGRKNNLCRREGGNWHYWKIYKINASGEIKRSDDETKQANWFDNNQMKILAQKTKKYLAGDISEDEWIKNPGLEPVWLEWLKELKII
;
A
#
# COMPACT_ATOMS: atom_id res chain seq x y z
N MET A 1 8.16 -22.33 -4.76
CA MET A 1 7.56 -22.10 -3.43
C MET A 1 7.75 -20.65 -3.01
N SER A 2 6.71 -20.07 -2.45
CA SER A 2 6.83 -18.72 -1.91
C SER A 2 7.65 -18.74 -0.61
N LYS A 3 8.35 -17.64 -0.35
CA LYS A 3 9.04 -17.47 0.92
C LYS A 3 8.03 -17.40 2.07
N PRO A 4 8.37 -17.87 3.27
CA PRO A 4 7.56 -17.58 4.45
C PRO A 4 7.50 -16.08 4.67
N CYS A 5 6.46 -15.61 5.35
CA CYS A 5 6.35 -14.20 5.71
C CYS A 5 7.34 -13.85 6.82
N ASP A 6 8.03 -12.73 6.67
CA ASP A 6 8.92 -12.21 7.71
C ASP A 6 8.17 -11.37 8.75
N ASN A 7 6.87 -11.17 8.57
CA ASN A 7 6.00 -10.37 9.44
C ASN A 7 6.45 -8.90 9.59
N LYS A 8 7.12 -8.40 8.57
CA LYS A 8 7.59 -7.01 8.51
C LYS A 8 7.17 -6.40 7.19
N SER A 9 6.64 -5.19 7.25
CA SER A 9 6.19 -4.48 6.06
C SER A 9 6.57 -3.01 6.10
N VAL A 10 6.75 -2.45 4.92
CA VAL A 10 6.93 -1.01 4.74
C VAL A 10 5.84 -0.48 3.84
N GLY A 11 5.48 0.77 4.04
CA GLY A 11 4.62 1.50 3.12
C GLY A 11 5.19 2.89 2.90
N ILE A 12 4.90 3.48 1.75
CA ILE A 12 5.41 4.79 1.40
C ILE A 12 4.26 5.71 0.99
N ILE A 13 4.05 6.76 1.76
CA ILE A 13 3.10 7.83 1.46
C ILE A 13 3.79 8.80 0.52
N VAL A 14 3.40 8.78 -0.74
CA VAL A 14 4.01 9.59 -1.78
C VAL A 14 3.04 10.71 -2.15
N TRP A 15 3.42 11.94 -1.84
CA TRP A 15 2.63 13.12 -2.13
C TRP A 15 3.12 13.84 -3.38
N ARG A 16 2.18 14.37 -4.15
CA ARG A 16 2.42 15.40 -5.17
C ARG A 16 1.37 16.49 -4.97
N GLY A 17 1.77 17.58 -4.33
CA GLY A 17 0.82 18.56 -3.84
C GLY A 17 -0.11 17.93 -2.80
N ASP A 18 -1.41 17.99 -3.05
CA ASP A 18 -2.44 17.43 -2.17
C ASP A 18 -2.95 16.06 -2.62
N LYS A 19 -2.27 15.45 -3.59
CA LYS A 19 -2.66 14.14 -4.12
C LYS A 19 -1.71 13.03 -3.65
N LEU A 20 -2.30 11.90 -3.32
CA LEU A 20 -1.58 10.71 -2.86
C LEU A 20 -1.47 9.69 -3.99
N LEU A 21 -0.28 9.11 -4.13
CA LEU A 21 -0.07 8.02 -5.07
C LEU A 21 -0.66 6.73 -4.52
N LEU A 22 -1.57 6.13 -5.28
CA LEU A 22 -2.10 4.81 -5.00
C LEU A 22 -1.89 3.91 -6.21
N ILE A 23 -1.55 2.66 -5.95
CA ILE A 23 -1.51 1.59 -6.94
C ILE A 23 -2.71 0.67 -6.71
N GLU A 24 -3.22 0.06 -7.77
CA GLU A 24 -4.17 -1.05 -7.64
C GLU A 24 -3.41 -2.36 -7.71
N ARG A 25 -3.50 -3.17 -6.66
CA ARG A 25 -2.78 -4.44 -6.57
C ARG A 25 -3.31 -5.44 -7.58
N LYS A 26 -2.39 -6.10 -8.27
CA LYS A 26 -2.71 -7.15 -9.25
C LYS A 26 -2.92 -8.52 -8.59
N LYS A 27 -2.38 -8.70 -7.39
CA LYS A 27 -2.43 -9.97 -6.63
C LYS A 27 -3.04 -9.75 -5.26
N PRO A 28 -3.61 -10.79 -4.63
CA PRO A 28 -4.18 -10.66 -3.28
C PRO A 28 -3.14 -10.21 -2.24
N PRO A 29 -3.55 -9.46 -1.23
CA PRO A 29 -4.89 -8.91 -1.05
C PRO A 29 -5.17 -7.77 -2.04
N PHE A 30 -6.36 -7.80 -2.67
CA PHE A 30 -6.74 -6.82 -3.68
C PHE A 30 -7.12 -5.48 -3.05
N GLY A 31 -6.94 -4.41 -3.81
CA GLY A 31 -7.31 -3.07 -3.41
C GLY A 31 -6.30 -2.03 -3.86
N PHE A 32 -6.66 -0.78 -3.62
CA PHE A 32 -5.75 0.35 -3.82
C PHE A 32 -4.93 0.57 -2.56
N ALA A 33 -3.67 0.87 -2.74
CA ALA A 33 -2.72 1.08 -1.64
C ALA A 33 -1.56 1.98 -2.09
N PRO A 34 -0.93 2.71 -1.17
CA PRO A 34 0.39 3.26 -1.45
C PRO A 34 1.39 2.15 -1.76
N PRO A 35 2.52 2.45 -2.40
CA PRO A 35 3.58 1.45 -2.58
C PRO A 35 3.96 0.80 -1.24
N ALA A 36 4.10 -0.52 -1.24
CA ALA A 36 4.33 -1.29 -0.01
C ALA A 36 4.96 -2.65 -0.31
N GLY A 37 5.56 -3.27 0.70
CA GLY A 37 6.11 -4.61 0.56
C GLY A 37 6.79 -5.12 1.82
N HIS A 38 7.38 -6.30 1.71
CA HIS A 38 8.12 -6.96 2.79
C HIS A 38 9.56 -6.49 2.87
N ILE A 39 10.20 -6.74 4.01
CA ILE A 39 11.61 -6.42 4.22
C ILE A 39 12.51 -7.50 3.59
N ASP A 40 12.16 -8.77 3.87
CA ASP A 40 12.92 -9.96 3.42
C ASP A 40 14.40 -9.87 3.79
N GLU A 41 15.28 -9.83 2.80
CA GLU A 41 16.73 -9.83 3.00
C GLU A 41 17.34 -8.44 3.07
N ASP A 42 16.52 -7.40 2.99
CA ASP A 42 17.02 -6.02 3.11
C ASP A 42 17.53 -5.76 4.52
N ASN A 43 18.55 -4.91 4.62
CA ASN A 43 19.20 -4.60 5.89
C ASN A 43 18.34 -3.81 6.85
N SER A 44 17.34 -3.10 6.35
CA SER A 44 16.49 -2.25 7.17
C SER A 44 15.13 -1.99 6.49
N PHE A 45 14.18 -1.50 7.28
CA PHE A 45 12.89 -1.05 6.76
C PHE A 45 13.07 0.09 5.75
N GLU A 46 13.99 1.00 6.00
CA GLU A 46 14.27 2.12 5.12
C GLU A 46 14.77 1.68 3.74
N VAL A 47 15.71 0.73 3.72
CA VAL A 47 16.22 0.15 2.47
C VAL A 47 15.11 -0.54 1.70
N ALA A 48 14.27 -1.32 2.40
CA ALA A 48 13.13 -2.00 1.79
C ALA A 48 12.12 -1.00 1.21
N ALA A 49 11.84 0.08 1.92
CA ALA A 49 10.92 1.12 1.45
C ALA A 49 11.41 1.75 0.14
N LYS A 50 12.69 2.07 0.07
CA LYS A 50 13.29 2.64 -1.15
C LYS A 50 13.26 1.66 -2.31
N ARG A 51 13.52 0.39 -2.06
CA ARG A 51 13.46 -0.67 -3.08
C ARG A 51 12.04 -0.85 -3.61
N GLU A 52 11.04 -0.95 -2.72
CA GLU A 52 9.64 -1.11 -3.13
C GLU A 52 9.15 0.08 -3.93
N LEU A 53 9.53 1.29 -3.54
CA LEU A 53 9.19 2.51 -4.26
C LEU A 53 9.71 2.45 -5.71
N GLN A 54 10.95 2.04 -5.88
CA GLN A 54 11.57 1.93 -7.19
C GLN A 54 10.96 0.80 -8.01
N GLU A 55 10.75 -0.37 -7.41
CA GLU A 55 10.19 -1.53 -8.11
C GLU A 55 8.74 -1.33 -8.54
N GLU A 56 7.89 -0.76 -7.69
CA GLU A 56 6.46 -0.64 -7.98
C GLU A 56 6.13 0.55 -8.87
N VAL A 57 6.79 1.68 -8.68
CA VAL A 57 6.44 2.94 -9.37
C VAL A 57 7.62 3.66 -10.02
N GLY A 58 8.82 3.13 -9.94
CA GLY A 58 9.99 3.68 -10.62
C GLY A 58 10.53 4.98 -10.04
N LEU A 59 10.15 5.32 -8.81
CA LEU A 59 10.66 6.53 -8.16
C LEU A 59 11.86 6.21 -7.28
N GLU A 60 12.80 7.13 -7.25
CA GLU A 60 13.97 7.05 -6.39
C GLU A 60 13.98 8.23 -5.43
N THR A 61 14.45 7.99 -4.22
CA THR A 61 14.62 9.03 -3.21
C THR A 61 15.79 8.70 -2.29
N GLU A 62 16.52 9.71 -1.87
CA GLU A 62 17.58 9.53 -0.88
C GLU A 62 17.05 9.70 0.53
N ASN A 63 16.06 10.57 0.71
CA ASN A 63 15.54 10.93 2.01
C ASN A 63 14.08 10.52 2.14
N ILE A 64 13.80 9.74 3.18
CA ILE A 64 12.43 9.38 3.55
C ILE A 64 12.23 9.69 5.04
N GLU A 65 10.99 9.99 5.41
CA GLU A 65 10.64 10.33 6.79
C GLU A 65 9.69 9.29 7.34
N LEU A 66 10.05 8.68 8.47
CA LEU A 66 9.16 7.78 9.19
C LEU A 66 8.01 8.60 9.80
N VAL A 67 6.76 8.25 9.47
CA VAL A 67 5.58 9.00 9.96
C VAL A 67 4.75 8.22 10.96
N ILE A 68 4.71 6.90 10.85
CA ILE A 68 3.99 6.05 11.81
C ILE A 68 4.55 4.63 11.72
N GLU A 69 4.45 3.89 12.83
CA GLU A 69 4.80 2.47 12.86
C GLU A 69 3.91 1.73 13.84
N GLY A 70 3.76 0.44 13.64
CA GLY A 70 2.99 -0.41 14.53
C GLY A 70 2.59 -1.73 13.89
N ARG A 71 1.96 -2.56 14.70
CA ARG A 71 1.49 -3.87 14.27
C ARG A 71 0.05 -3.79 13.74
N LYS A 72 -0.20 -4.51 12.64
CA LYS A 72 -1.54 -4.76 12.12
C LYS A 72 -1.75 -6.25 11.89
N ASN A 73 -2.96 -6.72 12.17
CA ASN A 73 -3.36 -8.10 11.89
C ASN A 73 -3.97 -8.14 10.50
N ASN A 74 -3.11 -8.11 9.50
CA ASN A 74 -3.52 -8.15 8.08
C ASN A 74 -2.91 -9.37 7.40
N LEU A 75 -3.65 -9.93 6.45
CA LEU A 75 -3.23 -11.12 5.71
C LEU A 75 -2.38 -10.75 4.51
N CYS A 76 -1.37 -11.57 4.22
CA CYS A 76 -0.66 -11.56 2.95
C CYS A 76 -0.68 -12.98 2.35
N ARG A 77 -0.12 -13.13 1.15
CA ARG A 77 -0.12 -14.43 0.44
C ARG A 77 0.88 -15.44 0.98
N ARG A 78 1.81 -15.00 1.82
CA ARG A 78 2.88 -15.85 2.32
C ARG A 78 2.46 -16.61 3.56
N GLU A 79 3.08 -17.78 3.77
CA GLU A 79 2.87 -18.57 4.97
C GLU A 79 3.25 -17.78 6.22
N GLY A 80 2.40 -17.84 7.24
CA GLY A 80 2.60 -17.09 8.48
C GLY A 80 2.24 -15.61 8.39
N GLY A 81 1.76 -15.15 7.24
CA GLY A 81 1.47 -13.74 6.99
C GLY A 81 0.10 -13.28 7.44
N ASN A 82 -0.25 -13.53 8.71
CA ASN A 82 -1.52 -13.09 9.28
C ASN A 82 -1.38 -11.86 10.19
N TRP A 83 -0.17 -11.37 10.34
CA TRP A 83 0.12 -10.12 11.02
C TRP A 83 1.43 -9.54 10.49
N HIS A 84 1.60 -8.22 10.63
CA HIS A 84 2.82 -7.53 10.18
C HIS A 84 3.12 -6.37 11.11
N TYR A 85 4.42 -6.16 11.38
CA TYR A 85 4.89 -4.91 11.95
C TYR A 85 5.24 -3.96 10.80
N TRP A 86 4.62 -2.80 10.78
CA TRP A 86 4.73 -1.83 9.70
C TRP A 86 5.55 -0.63 10.10
N LYS A 87 6.36 -0.14 9.16
CA LYS A 87 6.89 1.21 9.21
C LYS A 87 6.45 1.94 7.95
N ILE A 88 5.79 3.08 8.14
CA ILE A 88 5.24 3.89 7.05
C ILE A 88 6.09 5.16 6.93
N TYR A 89 6.57 5.41 5.74
CA TYR A 89 7.43 6.55 5.41
C TYR A 89 6.70 7.52 4.49
N LYS A 90 7.16 8.76 4.45
CA LYS A 90 6.60 9.81 3.60
C LYS A 90 7.69 10.43 2.74
N ILE A 91 7.35 10.72 1.49
CA ILE A 91 8.18 11.49 0.57
C ILE A 91 7.31 12.46 -0.23
N ASN A 92 7.95 13.52 -0.75
CA ASN A 92 7.39 14.37 -1.78
C ASN A 92 8.04 13.98 -3.10
N ALA A 93 7.23 13.65 -4.11
CA ALA A 93 7.73 13.13 -5.36
C ALA A 93 7.80 14.19 -6.45
N SER A 94 8.88 14.12 -7.23
CA SER A 94 8.99 14.77 -8.53
C SER A 94 9.37 13.68 -9.54
N GLY A 95 9.06 13.91 -10.81
CA GLY A 95 9.33 12.95 -11.87
C GLY A 95 8.12 12.10 -12.24
N GLU A 96 8.31 11.22 -13.20
CA GLU A 96 7.25 10.39 -13.75
C GLU A 96 7.15 9.04 -13.07
N ILE A 97 5.90 8.59 -12.92
CA ILE A 97 5.60 7.25 -12.42
C ILE A 97 5.85 6.23 -13.55
N LYS A 98 6.59 5.18 -13.22
CA LYS A 98 6.78 4.02 -14.09
C LYS A 98 6.31 2.79 -13.32
N ARG A 99 5.02 2.47 -13.46
CA ARG A 99 4.44 1.38 -12.70
C ARG A 99 4.95 0.02 -13.15
N SER A 100 4.99 -0.93 -12.21
CA SER A 100 5.28 -2.34 -12.51
C SER A 100 4.04 -3.00 -13.12
N ASP A 101 4.16 -3.56 -14.32
CA ASP A 101 3.08 -4.31 -14.96
C ASP A 101 2.80 -5.64 -14.27
N ASP A 102 3.79 -6.20 -13.61
CA ASP A 102 3.67 -7.50 -12.94
C ASP A 102 2.92 -7.41 -11.60
N GLU A 103 3.04 -6.29 -10.90
CA GLU A 103 2.52 -6.15 -9.54
C GLU A 103 1.30 -5.23 -9.45
N THR A 104 1.11 -4.36 -10.44
CA THR A 104 0.04 -3.35 -10.39
C THR A 104 -0.82 -3.36 -11.64
N LYS A 105 -2.13 -3.11 -11.47
CA LYS A 105 -3.05 -2.90 -12.59
C LYS A 105 -3.02 -1.45 -13.05
N GLN A 106 -2.81 -0.52 -12.11
CA GLN A 106 -2.71 0.91 -12.38
C GLN A 106 -2.00 1.62 -11.23
N ALA A 107 -1.53 2.83 -11.50
CA ALA A 107 -0.96 3.73 -10.49
C ALA A 107 -1.40 5.15 -10.85
N ASN A 108 -2.02 5.84 -9.92
CA ASN A 108 -2.58 7.17 -10.15
C ASN A 108 -2.49 8.04 -8.92
N TRP A 109 -2.64 9.34 -9.13
CA TRP A 109 -2.71 10.34 -8.08
C TRP A 109 -4.17 10.56 -7.68
N PHE A 110 -4.46 10.45 -6.39
CA PHE A 110 -5.81 10.52 -5.85
C PHE A 110 -5.95 11.72 -4.92
N ASP A 111 -7.01 12.51 -5.11
CA ASP A 111 -7.34 13.57 -4.17
C ASP A 111 -8.15 13.01 -2.99
N ASN A 112 -8.44 13.88 -2.02
CA ASN A 112 -9.14 13.47 -0.80
C ASN A 112 -10.53 12.89 -1.10
N ASN A 113 -11.28 13.48 -2.02
CA ASN A 113 -12.62 12.98 -2.37
C ASN A 113 -12.56 11.61 -3.01
N GLN A 114 -11.63 11.39 -3.91
CA GLN A 114 -11.43 10.09 -4.55
C GLN A 114 -11.05 9.02 -3.51
N MET A 115 -10.18 9.35 -2.57
CA MET A 115 -9.80 8.44 -1.50
C MET A 115 -10.96 8.10 -0.58
N LYS A 116 -11.82 9.06 -0.28
CA LYS A 116 -13.02 8.82 0.53
C LYS A 116 -14.00 7.87 -0.16
N ILE A 117 -14.15 7.98 -1.47
CA ILE A 117 -14.99 7.06 -2.26
C ILE A 117 -14.45 5.63 -2.16
N LEU A 118 -13.13 5.47 -2.32
CA LEU A 118 -12.50 4.16 -2.14
C LEU A 118 -12.68 3.62 -0.72
N ALA A 119 -12.54 4.47 0.27
CA ALA A 119 -12.72 4.10 1.68
C ALA A 119 -14.14 3.61 1.97
N GLN A 120 -15.15 4.28 1.42
CA GLN A 120 -16.55 3.86 1.58
C GLN A 120 -16.79 2.48 0.97
N LYS A 121 -16.21 2.22 -0.18
CA LYS A 121 -16.29 0.91 -0.83
C LYS A 121 -15.68 -0.18 0.05
N THR A 122 -14.54 0.10 0.66
CA THR A 122 -13.89 -0.83 1.58
C THR A 122 -14.77 -1.14 2.79
N LYS A 123 -15.40 -0.13 3.36
CA LYS A 123 -16.33 -0.31 4.48
C LYS A 123 -17.49 -1.22 4.10
N LYS A 124 -18.06 -1.04 2.92
CA LYS A 124 -19.15 -1.92 2.41
C LYS A 124 -18.68 -3.35 2.22
N TYR A 125 -17.49 -3.52 1.66
CA TYR A 125 -16.88 -4.83 1.48
C TYR A 125 -16.70 -5.55 2.83
N LEU A 126 -16.15 -4.86 3.82
CA LEU A 126 -15.93 -5.42 5.16
C LEU A 126 -17.25 -5.72 5.88
N ALA A 127 -18.31 -5.01 5.55
CA ALA A 127 -19.65 -5.26 6.09
C ALA A 127 -20.38 -6.41 5.36
N GLY A 128 -19.79 -6.97 4.33
CA GLY A 128 -20.42 -8.06 3.56
C GLY A 128 -21.36 -7.60 2.46
N ASP A 129 -21.38 -6.30 2.15
CA ASP A 129 -22.30 -5.72 1.16
C ASP A 129 -21.77 -5.76 -0.27
N ILE A 130 -20.54 -6.19 -0.46
CA ILE A 130 -19.90 -6.35 -1.78
C ILE A 130 -19.36 -7.76 -1.88
N SER A 131 -19.70 -8.46 -2.98
CA SER A 131 -19.20 -9.82 -3.22
C SER A 131 -17.71 -9.84 -3.51
N GLU A 132 -17.07 -11.00 -3.32
CA GLU A 132 -15.65 -11.17 -3.66
C GLU A 132 -15.38 -10.88 -5.14
N ASP A 133 -16.26 -11.36 -6.04
CA ASP A 133 -16.11 -11.13 -7.47
C ASP A 133 -16.16 -9.64 -7.81
N GLU A 134 -17.08 -8.91 -7.22
CA GLU A 134 -17.20 -7.46 -7.42
C GLU A 134 -15.97 -6.73 -6.85
N TRP A 135 -15.52 -7.14 -5.68
CA TRP A 135 -14.34 -6.56 -5.04
C TRP A 135 -13.08 -6.72 -5.91
N ILE A 136 -12.87 -7.92 -6.46
CA ILE A 136 -11.71 -8.20 -7.32
C ILE A 136 -11.73 -7.33 -8.57
N LYS A 137 -12.91 -7.14 -9.15
CA LYS A 137 -13.05 -6.35 -10.39
C LYS A 137 -12.91 -4.85 -10.16
N ASN A 138 -13.40 -4.36 -9.02
CA ASN A 138 -13.51 -2.93 -8.76
C ASN A 138 -13.35 -2.66 -7.26
N PRO A 139 -12.14 -2.81 -6.73
CA PRO A 139 -11.90 -2.68 -5.30
C PRO A 139 -11.87 -1.23 -4.82
N GLY A 140 -12.02 -1.06 -3.50
CA GLY A 140 -11.68 0.17 -2.82
C GLY A 140 -10.24 0.10 -2.32
N LEU A 141 -9.98 0.70 -1.16
CA LEU A 141 -8.68 0.60 -0.49
C LEU A 141 -8.47 -0.81 0.04
N GLU A 142 -7.26 -1.33 -0.08
CA GLU A 142 -6.87 -2.54 0.62
C GLU A 142 -7.18 -2.36 2.12
N PRO A 143 -7.85 -3.32 2.78
CA PRO A 143 -8.34 -3.11 4.15
C PRO A 143 -7.34 -2.56 5.16
N VAL A 144 -6.11 -3.04 5.16
CA VAL A 144 -5.09 -2.52 6.09
C VAL A 144 -4.81 -1.03 5.83
N TRP A 145 -4.91 -0.60 4.59
CA TRP A 145 -4.65 0.80 4.24
C TRP A 145 -5.82 1.72 4.60
N LEU A 146 -7.04 1.19 4.70
CA LEU A 146 -8.14 1.95 5.31
C LEU A 146 -7.77 2.33 6.75
N GLU A 147 -7.20 1.40 7.50
CA GLU A 147 -6.78 1.65 8.89
C GLU A 147 -5.64 2.68 8.95
N TRP A 148 -4.57 2.46 8.17
CA TRP A 148 -3.42 3.35 8.20
C TRP A 148 -3.74 4.79 7.76
N LEU A 149 -4.51 4.94 6.69
CA LEU A 149 -4.85 6.28 6.18
C LEU A 149 -5.75 7.04 7.15
N LYS A 150 -6.60 6.34 7.92
CA LYS A 150 -7.37 6.95 9.01
C LYS A 150 -6.46 7.39 10.15
N GLU A 151 -5.56 6.51 10.58
CA GLU A 151 -4.64 6.83 11.69
C GLU A 151 -3.72 7.99 11.33
N LEU A 152 -3.31 8.08 10.07
CA LEU A 152 -2.51 9.20 9.55
C LEU A 152 -3.35 10.47 9.31
N LYS A 153 -4.68 10.38 9.49
CA LYS A 153 -5.63 11.48 9.25
C LYS A 153 -5.60 11.99 7.82
N ILE A 154 -5.35 11.10 6.86
CA ILE A 154 -5.40 11.38 5.44
C ILE A 154 -6.84 11.30 4.93
N ILE A 155 -7.60 10.41 5.53
CA ILE A 155 -9.04 10.27 5.23
C ILE A 155 -9.87 10.30 6.50
#